data_491698b09b338da251c1c1e86bafa7ce
#
_entry.id   491698b09b338da251c1c1e86bafa7ce
#
_cell.length_a   1.000
_cell.length_b   1.000
_cell.length_c   1.000
_cell.angle_alpha   90.00
_cell.angle_beta   90.00
_cell.angle_gamma   90.00
#
_symmetry.space_group_name_H-M   'P 1'
#
loop_
_entity.id
_entity.type
_entity.pdbx_description
1 polymer ?
#
loop_
_entity_poly.entity_id
_entity_poly.type
_entity_poly.pdbx_seq_one_letter_code
_entity_poly.pdbx_strand_id
1 'polypeptide(L)'
;MIKTEALTKRYGALTAVDAVSFTAAPGEVLGFLGPNGAGKTTTMRMLAGFISATSGRASICGHDVDTDSLAARTCLGYLPEGAPGYGEMTVRDFLNFIADLRRLRGATRARVDFAIGRLQLESVLDQTIETLSKGFRRRVGLAQAIMHDPPVLILDEPTDGLDPNQKHEVRSLIDDMAGDKTVIISTHILEEVDAVCTRAVIIARGRIVADDTPQGLSARSRYHNAVTVTLARPDQLDAAREAIAGLPTVADVEVDAAAARLTALSRAGAPLLSALTQLAAARGISVQELHVESGRLDDVFRTITA
;
A
#
# COMPACT_ATOMS: atom_id res chain seq x y z
N MET A 1 10.81 13.69 6.38
CA MET A 1 10.97 13.73 4.91
C MET A 1 11.99 12.69 4.48
N ILE A 2 11.67 11.93 3.45
CA ILE A 2 12.58 10.98 2.79
C ILE A 2 12.89 11.51 1.40
N LYS A 3 14.12 11.36 0.93
CA LYS A 3 14.53 11.69 -0.43
C LYS A 3 15.47 10.62 -0.98
N THR A 4 15.24 10.18 -2.20
CA THR A 4 16.15 9.31 -2.96
C THR A 4 16.55 10.00 -4.26
N GLU A 5 17.81 9.82 -4.68
CA GLU A 5 18.38 10.39 -5.90
C GLU A 5 19.12 9.29 -6.66
N ALA A 6 18.55 8.84 -7.77
CA ALA A 6 19.08 7.80 -8.64
C ALA A 6 19.58 6.55 -7.88
N LEU A 7 18.83 6.15 -6.82
CA LEU A 7 19.21 5.05 -5.93
C LEU A 7 19.29 3.74 -6.70
N THR A 8 20.44 3.09 -6.67
CA THR A 8 20.70 1.89 -7.47
C THR A 8 21.32 0.79 -6.61
N LYS A 9 20.84 -0.44 -6.78
CA LYS A 9 21.43 -1.63 -6.16
C LYS A 9 21.66 -2.72 -7.16
N ARG A 10 22.92 -3.20 -7.23
CA ARG A 10 23.33 -4.33 -8.05
C ARG A 10 23.88 -5.46 -7.19
N TYR A 11 23.55 -6.68 -7.55
CA TYR A 11 24.08 -7.91 -6.99
C TYR A 11 24.71 -8.71 -8.13
N GLY A 12 26.01 -8.53 -8.34
CA GLY A 12 26.69 -9.07 -9.52
C GLY A 12 26.05 -8.55 -10.80
N ALA A 13 25.55 -9.44 -11.65
CA ALA A 13 24.87 -9.10 -12.90
C ALA A 13 23.42 -8.64 -12.73
N LEU A 14 22.79 -8.89 -11.57
CA LEU A 14 21.40 -8.51 -11.31
C LEU A 14 21.33 -7.08 -10.81
N THR A 15 20.58 -6.22 -11.52
CA THR A 15 20.18 -4.90 -11.05
C THR A 15 18.82 -5.01 -10.37
N ALA A 16 18.80 -5.01 -9.04
CA ALA A 16 17.57 -5.13 -8.25
C ALA A 16 16.80 -3.80 -8.11
N VAL A 17 17.54 -2.68 -8.11
CA VAL A 17 16.99 -1.31 -8.09
C VAL A 17 17.83 -0.47 -9.05
N ASP A 18 17.18 0.28 -9.93
CA ASP A 18 17.82 1.01 -11.02
C ASP A 18 17.36 2.47 -11.06
N ALA A 19 18.21 3.37 -10.60
CA ALA A 19 18.05 4.82 -10.62
C ALA A 19 16.72 5.32 -10.01
N VAL A 20 16.26 4.72 -8.92
CA VAL A 20 15.01 5.07 -8.24
C VAL A 20 15.14 6.43 -7.56
N SER A 21 14.28 7.38 -7.92
CA SER A 21 14.23 8.73 -7.37
C SER A 21 12.80 9.07 -6.96
N PHE A 22 12.58 9.40 -5.68
CA PHE A 22 11.31 9.90 -5.18
C PHE A 22 11.54 10.69 -3.87
N THR A 23 10.50 11.40 -3.45
CA THR A 23 10.45 12.08 -2.15
C THR A 23 9.20 11.65 -1.41
N ALA A 24 9.24 11.63 -0.08
CA ALA A 24 8.04 11.52 0.75
C ALA A 24 8.09 12.62 1.82
N ALA A 25 7.02 13.39 1.92
CA ALA A 25 6.90 14.56 2.78
C ALA A 25 6.29 14.23 4.16
N PRO A 26 6.42 15.09 5.18
CA PRO A 26 5.64 14.97 6.42
C PRO A 26 4.13 15.04 6.12
N GLY A 27 3.33 14.23 6.80
CA GLY A 27 1.89 14.11 6.57
C GLY A 27 1.54 13.23 5.35
N GLU A 28 2.52 12.61 4.70
CA GLU A 28 2.31 11.75 3.53
C GLU A 28 2.40 10.27 3.90
N VAL A 29 1.41 9.49 3.46
CA VAL A 29 1.48 8.02 3.43
C VAL A 29 1.74 7.60 1.99
N LEU A 30 2.99 7.23 1.71
CA LEU A 30 3.43 6.79 0.39
C LEU A 30 3.31 5.26 0.27
N GLY A 31 2.42 4.80 -0.60
CA GLY A 31 2.36 3.41 -1.01
C GLY A 31 3.49 3.09 -2.01
N PHE A 32 4.31 2.09 -1.72
CA PHE A 32 5.37 1.62 -2.62
C PHE A 32 4.99 0.24 -3.16
N LEU A 33 4.38 0.22 -4.34
CA LEU A 33 3.76 -0.95 -4.94
C LEU A 33 4.65 -1.62 -5.97
N GLY A 34 4.50 -2.92 -6.11
CA GLY A 34 5.15 -3.66 -7.19
C GLY A 34 4.98 -5.17 -7.03
N PRO A 35 5.16 -5.95 -8.08
CA PRO A 35 5.16 -7.41 -7.98
C PRO A 35 6.34 -7.91 -7.13
N ASN A 36 6.30 -9.20 -6.78
CA ASN A 36 7.42 -9.82 -6.09
C ASN A 36 8.68 -9.76 -6.98
N GLY A 37 9.82 -9.43 -6.37
CA GLY A 37 11.07 -9.23 -7.09
C GLY A 37 11.22 -7.89 -7.82
N ALA A 38 10.23 -6.97 -7.73
CA ALA A 38 10.32 -5.64 -8.37
C ALA A 38 11.36 -4.70 -7.75
N GLY A 39 11.90 -5.01 -6.55
CA GLY A 39 12.89 -4.19 -5.85
C GLY A 39 12.37 -3.47 -4.61
N LYS A 40 11.10 -3.70 -4.19
CA LYS A 40 10.49 -3.04 -3.00
C LYS A 40 11.32 -3.21 -1.74
N THR A 41 11.45 -4.43 -1.24
CA THR A 41 12.20 -4.76 -0.01
C THR A 41 13.65 -4.32 -0.11
N THR A 42 14.28 -4.43 -1.29
CA THR A 42 15.64 -3.93 -1.51
C THR A 42 15.71 -2.41 -1.31
N THR A 43 14.75 -1.66 -1.84
CA THR A 43 14.67 -0.21 -1.65
C THR A 43 14.44 0.14 -0.17
N MET A 44 13.51 -0.54 0.51
CA MET A 44 13.24 -0.32 1.94
C MET A 44 14.48 -0.61 2.80
N ARG A 45 15.22 -1.69 2.50
CA ARG A 45 16.46 -2.03 3.20
C ARG A 45 17.60 -1.01 2.97
N MET A 46 17.70 -0.42 1.79
CA MET A 46 18.64 0.68 1.54
C MET A 46 18.26 1.92 2.35
N LEU A 47 17.00 2.32 2.34
CA LEU A 47 16.49 3.44 3.14
C LEU A 47 16.72 3.23 4.65
N ALA A 48 16.51 2.01 5.12
CA ALA A 48 16.71 1.67 6.53
C ALA A 48 18.20 1.49 6.93
N GLY A 49 19.12 1.62 5.96
CA GLY A 49 20.56 1.47 6.20
C GLY A 49 21.00 0.02 6.51
N PHE A 50 20.21 -1.00 6.10
CA PHE A 50 20.59 -2.41 6.23
C PHE A 50 21.53 -2.86 5.12
N ILE A 51 21.44 -2.24 3.95
CA ILE A 51 22.32 -2.49 2.81
C ILE A 51 22.69 -1.15 2.18
N SER A 52 23.95 -0.96 1.80
CA SER A 52 24.40 0.23 1.09
C SER A 52 23.98 0.18 -0.38
N ALA A 53 23.68 1.35 -0.94
CA ALA A 53 23.45 1.49 -2.38
C ALA A 53 24.74 1.19 -3.17
N THR A 54 24.60 0.73 -4.41
CA THR A 54 25.73 0.63 -5.35
C THR A 54 26.09 2.00 -5.92
N SER A 55 25.07 2.84 -6.14
CA SER A 55 25.19 4.25 -6.54
C SER A 55 23.91 5.02 -6.23
N GLY A 56 23.95 6.34 -6.36
CA GLY A 56 22.86 7.22 -5.92
C GLY A 56 22.93 7.52 -4.43
N ARG A 57 21.90 8.18 -3.91
CA ARG A 57 21.84 8.62 -2.51
C ARG A 57 20.44 8.48 -1.94
N ALA A 58 20.36 8.30 -0.63
CA ALA A 58 19.11 8.38 0.11
C ALA A 58 19.33 9.17 1.40
N SER A 59 18.34 9.96 1.81
CA SER A 59 18.36 10.71 3.05
C SER A 59 17.05 10.64 3.80
N ILE A 60 17.13 10.64 5.13
CA ILE A 60 16.02 10.66 6.08
C ILE A 60 16.19 11.86 6.99
N CYS A 61 15.18 12.73 7.04
CA CYS A 61 15.24 13.99 7.82
C CYS A 61 16.49 14.85 7.52
N GLY A 62 16.97 14.80 6.29
CA GLY A 62 18.19 15.53 5.87
C GLY A 62 19.50 14.79 6.14
N HIS A 63 19.48 13.66 6.84
CA HIS A 63 20.66 12.83 7.12
C HIS A 63 20.84 11.77 6.04
N ASP A 64 22.02 11.71 5.43
CA ASP A 64 22.36 10.69 4.45
C ASP A 64 22.45 9.30 5.13
N VAL A 65 21.81 8.30 4.54
CA VAL A 65 21.66 6.97 5.16
C VAL A 65 22.96 6.17 5.23
N ASP A 66 23.94 6.47 4.36
CA ASP A 66 25.24 5.81 4.36
C ASP A 66 26.27 6.57 5.20
N THR A 67 26.40 7.90 5.03
CA THR A 67 27.46 8.70 5.67
C THR A 67 27.07 9.24 7.05
N ASP A 68 25.78 9.47 7.33
CA ASP A 68 25.23 9.90 8.62
C ASP A 68 24.20 8.90 9.16
N SER A 69 24.53 7.63 9.08
CA SER A 69 23.60 6.51 9.27
C SER A 69 22.98 6.45 10.68
N LEU A 70 23.69 6.93 11.72
CA LEU A 70 23.17 6.92 13.08
C LEU A 70 22.05 7.96 13.25
N ALA A 71 22.26 9.18 12.76
CA ALA A 71 21.24 10.23 12.79
C ALA A 71 20.02 9.86 11.94
N ALA A 72 20.23 9.34 10.73
CA ALA A 72 19.15 8.84 9.88
C ALA A 72 18.31 7.76 10.60
N ARG A 73 18.96 6.77 11.23
CA ARG A 73 18.27 5.71 11.99
C ARG A 73 17.58 6.19 13.26
N THR A 74 18.03 7.27 13.85
CA THR A 74 17.35 7.88 15.01
C THR A 74 15.99 8.45 14.61
N CYS A 75 15.87 8.98 13.40
CA CYS A 75 14.62 9.49 12.84
C CYS A 75 13.70 8.40 12.27
N LEU A 76 14.13 7.14 12.21
CA LEU A 76 13.45 6.08 11.50
C LEU A 76 12.89 5.00 12.42
N GLY A 77 11.59 4.71 12.26
CA GLY A 77 10.98 3.44 12.66
C GLY A 77 10.90 2.51 11.45
N TYR A 78 11.39 1.29 11.59
CA TYR A 78 11.40 0.32 10.50
C TYR A 78 10.78 -1.01 10.92
N LEU A 79 9.77 -1.45 10.17
CA LEU A 79 9.22 -2.78 10.21
C LEU A 79 9.67 -3.54 8.96
N PRO A 80 10.58 -4.51 9.04
CA PRO A 80 10.98 -5.33 7.90
C PRO A 80 9.90 -6.35 7.52
N GLU A 81 10.01 -6.88 6.31
CA GLU A 81 9.30 -8.09 5.90
C GLU A 81 9.69 -9.25 6.83
N GLY A 82 8.71 -9.95 7.36
CA GLY A 82 8.91 -10.89 8.45
C GLY A 82 9.02 -10.18 9.82
N ALA A 83 8.59 -10.83 10.88
CA ALA A 83 8.68 -10.22 12.20
C ALA A 83 10.14 -10.22 12.66
N PRO A 84 10.73 -9.06 12.97
CA PRO A 84 12.01 -9.03 13.62
C PRO A 84 11.85 -9.51 15.04
N GLY A 85 12.81 -10.22 15.55
CA GLY A 85 12.83 -10.53 16.94
C GLY A 85 13.84 -11.60 17.26
N TYR A 86 14.27 -11.56 18.47
CA TYR A 86 14.94 -12.69 19.10
C TYR A 86 13.84 -13.64 19.56
N GLY A 87 13.62 -14.73 18.83
CA GLY A 87 12.48 -15.66 19.03
C GLY A 87 12.36 -16.20 20.46
N GLU A 88 13.50 -16.40 21.13
CA GLU A 88 13.61 -16.90 22.50
C GLU A 88 13.25 -15.84 23.57
N MET A 89 13.23 -14.55 23.23
CA MET A 89 12.84 -13.50 24.16
C MET A 89 11.33 -13.45 24.35
N THR A 90 10.87 -13.10 25.57
CA THR A 90 9.48 -12.71 25.77
C THR A 90 9.20 -11.37 25.06
N VAL A 91 7.93 -11.10 24.75
CA VAL A 91 7.53 -9.81 24.17
C VAL A 91 7.99 -8.66 25.06
N ARG A 92 7.80 -8.78 26.38
CA ARG A 92 8.20 -7.80 27.37
C ARG A 92 9.70 -7.53 27.34
N ASP A 93 10.52 -8.58 27.38
CA ASP A 93 11.97 -8.45 27.40
C ASP A 93 12.48 -7.86 26.10
N PHE A 94 11.91 -8.27 24.98
CA PHE A 94 12.25 -7.71 23.67
C PHE A 94 11.97 -6.22 23.58
N LEU A 95 10.76 -5.77 23.99
CA LEU A 95 10.40 -4.36 23.95
C LEU A 95 11.26 -3.52 24.89
N ASN A 96 11.58 -4.01 26.09
CA ASN A 96 12.50 -3.36 27.01
C ASN A 96 13.92 -3.27 26.41
N PHE A 97 14.42 -4.35 25.82
CA PHE A 97 15.71 -4.39 25.14
C PHE A 97 15.81 -3.35 24.04
N ILE A 98 14.77 -3.23 23.19
CA ILE A 98 14.72 -2.21 22.13
C ILE A 98 14.69 -0.81 22.71
N ALA A 99 13.93 -0.57 23.78
CA ALA A 99 13.88 0.74 24.44
C ALA A 99 15.23 1.16 25.01
N ASP A 100 15.97 0.23 25.63
CA ASP A 100 17.31 0.46 26.13
C ASP A 100 18.32 0.74 25.00
N LEU A 101 18.25 -0.05 23.92
CA LEU A 101 19.08 0.14 22.73
C LEU A 101 18.85 1.52 22.09
N ARG A 102 17.59 1.97 22.06
CA ARG A 102 17.19 3.30 21.56
C ARG A 102 17.50 4.44 22.53
N ARG A 103 18.01 4.11 23.75
CA ARG A 103 18.37 5.08 24.80
C ARG A 103 17.24 6.04 25.16
N LEU A 104 16.02 5.53 25.32
CA LEU A 104 14.82 6.31 25.65
C LEU A 104 14.84 6.82 27.11
N ARG A 105 15.90 7.51 27.48
CA ARG A 105 16.18 7.96 28.86
C ARG A 105 14.98 8.73 29.45
N GLY A 106 14.58 8.32 30.67
CA GLY A 106 13.50 8.98 31.43
C GLY A 106 12.08 8.71 30.91
N ALA A 107 11.91 8.26 29.68
CA ALA A 107 10.62 7.95 29.08
C ALA A 107 10.44 6.46 28.72
N THR A 108 11.43 5.61 29.03
CA THR A 108 11.48 4.21 28.59
C THR A 108 10.19 3.48 28.91
N ARG A 109 9.76 3.46 30.17
CA ARG A 109 8.56 2.76 30.60
C ARG A 109 7.30 3.28 29.91
N ALA A 110 7.10 4.60 29.90
CA ALA A 110 5.92 5.21 29.29
C ALA A 110 5.83 4.91 27.78
N ARG A 111 6.98 4.88 27.08
CA ARG A 111 7.03 4.55 25.64
C ARG A 111 6.77 3.07 25.38
N VAL A 112 7.29 2.18 26.23
CA VAL A 112 6.99 0.74 26.16
C VAL A 112 5.52 0.50 26.44
N ASP A 113 4.97 1.06 27.52
CA ASP A 113 3.55 0.93 27.87
C ASP A 113 2.63 1.50 26.77
N PHE A 114 3.00 2.65 26.17
CA PHE A 114 2.30 3.20 25.02
C PHE A 114 2.26 2.22 23.84
N ALA A 115 3.42 1.65 23.47
CA ALA A 115 3.49 0.72 22.35
C ALA A 115 2.71 -0.57 22.62
N ILE A 116 2.76 -1.09 23.85
CA ILE A 116 1.99 -2.26 24.29
C ILE A 116 0.49 -1.99 24.13
N GLY A 117 -0.02 -0.90 24.71
CA GLY A 117 -1.44 -0.57 24.65
C GLY A 117 -1.92 -0.28 23.24
N ARG A 118 -1.10 0.44 22.45
CA ARG A 118 -1.46 0.80 21.07
C ARG A 118 -1.56 -0.42 20.14
N LEU A 119 -0.76 -1.45 20.38
CA LEU A 119 -0.74 -2.69 19.61
C LEU A 119 -1.47 -3.86 20.30
N GLN A 120 -2.13 -3.61 21.44
CA GLN A 120 -2.92 -4.62 22.19
C GLN A 120 -2.09 -5.88 22.49
N LEU A 121 -0.91 -5.70 23.08
CA LEU A 121 0.04 -6.78 23.35
C LEU A 121 -0.05 -7.33 24.77
N GLU A 122 -0.94 -6.80 25.62
CA GLU A 122 -1.05 -7.14 27.04
C GLU A 122 -1.18 -8.64 27.31
N SER A 123 -1.94 -9.32 26.47
CA SER A 123 -2.24 -10.77 26.65
C SER A 123 -1.07 -11.70 26.31
N VAL A 124 -0.02 -11.19 25.65
CA VAL A 124 1.10 -11.98 25.14
C VAL A 124 2.46 -11.55 25.67
N LEU A 125 2.51 -10.60 26.61
CA LEU A 125 3.75 -9.99 27.10
C LEU A 125 4.77 -11.01 27.64
N ASP A 126 4.30 -12.05 28.28
CA ASP A 126 5.15 -13.07 28.91
C ASP A 126 5.33 -14.33 28.03
N GLN A 127 4.82 -14.29 26.79
CA GLN A 127 5.04 -15.35 25.80
C GLN A 127 6.34 -15.08 25.00
N THR A 128 7.03 -16.14 24.59
CA THR A 128 8.19 -16.04 23.70
C THR A 128 7.73 -15.70 22.27
N ILE A 129 8.48 -14.85 21.59
CA ILE A 129 8.11 -14.32 20.25
C ILE A 129 7.92 -15.45 19.24
N GLU A 130 8.72 -16.52 19.29
CA GLU A 130 8.61 -17.64 18.34
C GLU A 130 7.29 -18.41 18.47
N THR A 131 6.65 -18.41 19.67
CA THR A 131 5.38 -19.10 19.92
C THR A 131 4.15 -18.28 19.51
N LEU A 132 4.34 -17.00 19.18
CA LEU A 132 3.25 -16.11 18.80
C LEU A 132 2.67 -16.47 17.42
N SER A 133 1.39 -16.17 17.23
CA SER A 133 0.79 -16.16 15.89
C SER A 133 1.49 -15.13 14.98
N LYS A 134 1.37 -15.29 13.66
CA LYS A 134 1.92 -14.34 12.68
C LYS A 134 1.45 -12.91 12.96
N GLY A 135 0.16 -12.75 13.33
CA GLY A 135 -0.43 -11.45 13.65
C GLY A 135 0.21 -10.80 14.87
N PHE A 136 0.35 -11.52 15.98
CA PHE A 136 1.00 -10.98 17.17
C PHE A 136 2.48 -10.67 16.93
N ARG A 137 3.21 -11.50 16.21
CA ARG A 137 4.59 -11.19 15.81
C ARG A 137 4.68 -9.90 15.02
N ARG A 138 3.71 -9.66 14.10
CA ARG A 138 3.65 -8.42 13.31
C ARG A 138 3.40 -7.20 14.18
N ARG A 139 2.46 -7.30 15.15
CA ARG A 139 2.19 -6.25 16.13
C ARG A 139 3.41 -5.94 17.01
N VAL A 140 4.14 -6.95 17.45
CA VAL A 140 5.42 -6.76 18.19
C VAL A 140 6.44 -6.01 17.32
N GLY A 141 6.54 -6.36 16.03
CA GLY A 141 7.40 -5.65 15.09
C GLY A 141 6.98 -4.19 14.87
N LEU A 142 5.67 -3.91 14.81
CA LEU A 142 5.15 -2.53 14.76
C LEU A 142 5.44 -1.77 16.06
N ALA A 143 5.25 -2.40 17.23
CA ALA A 143 5.54 -1.80 18.53
C ALA A 143 7.00 -1.30 18.60
N GLN A 144 7.96 -2.13 18.20
CA GLN A 144 9.37 -1.73 18.17
C GLN A 144 9.66 -0.60 17.17
N ALA A 145 8.92 -0.52 16.07
CA ALA A 145 9.10 0.52 15.07
C ALA A 145 8.58 1.89 15.54
N ILE A 146 7.48 1.94 16.31
CA ILE A 146 6.84 3.19 16.74
C ILE A 146 7.26 3.67 18.13
N MET A 147 7.85 2.82 18.96
CA MET A 147 8.12 3.06 20.38
C MET A 147 8.88 4.37 20.65
N HIS A 148 9.86 4.71 19.83
CA HIS A 148 10.69 5.91 20.00
C HIS A 148 10.10 7.16 19.34
N ASP A 149 8.85 7.07 18.84
CA ASP A 149 8.09 8.15 18.21
C ASP A 149 8.85 8.80 17.04
N PRO A 150 9.27 8.02 16.05
CA PRO A 150 10.07 8.54 14.95
C PRO A 150 9.23 9.45 14.03
N PRO A 151 9.82 10.49 13.42
CA PRO A 151 9.15 11.29 12.40
C PRO A 151 8.96 10.56 11.06
N VAL A 152 9.65 9.45 10.85
CA VAL A 152 9.59 8.65 9.62
C VAL A 152 9.35 7.19 9.96
N LEU A 153 8.39 6.57 9.26
CA LEU A 153 8.09 5.14 9.36
C LEU A 153 8.25 4.48 7.99
N ILE A 154 8.95 3.37 7.94
CA ILE A 154 9.02 2.48 6.78
C ILE A 154 8.46 1.12 7.22
N LEU A 155 7.37 0.71 6.60
CA LEU A 155 6.64 -0.51 6.92
C LEU A 155 6.64 -1.44 5.71
N ASP A 156 7.41 -2.53 5.80
CA ASP A 156 7.53 -3.49 4.70
C ASP A 156 6.48 -4.60 4.89
N GLU A 157 5.46 -4.62 4.02
CA GLU A 157 4.31 -5.53 4.04
C GLU A 157 3.60 -5.56 5.42
N PRO A 158 3.14 -4.41 5.99
CA PRO A 158 2.70 -4.33 7.39
C PRO A 158 1.50 -5.19 7.74
N THR A 159 0.67 -5.55 6.78
CA THR A 159 -0.58 -6.29 6.96
C THR A 159 -0.50 -7.74 6.45
N ASP A 160 0.69 -8.18 5.94
CA ASP A 160 0.83 -9.53 5.40
C ASP A 160 0.56 -10.58 6.48
N GLY A 161 -0.34 -11.54 6.14
CA GLY A 161 -0.74 -12.64 7.02
C GLY A 161 -1.61 -12.25 8.21
N LEU A 162 -2.21 -11.05 8.20
CA LEU A 162 -3.22 -10.62 9.15
C LEU A 162 -4.63 -10.97 8.65
N ASP A 163 -5.53 -11.26 9.58
CA ASP A 163 -6.96 -11.35 9.28
C ASP A 163 -7.58 -9.97 8.99
N PRO A 164 -8.81 -9.89 8.44
CA PRO A 164 -9.44 -8.61 8.08
C PRO A 164 -9.54 -7.61 9.23
N ASN A 165 -9.84 -8.06 10.46
CA ASN A 165 -9.96 -7.18 11.62
C ASN A 165 -8.59 -6.61 12.02
N GLN A 166 -7.56 -7.45 12.04
CA GLN A 166 -6.19 -7.04 12.33
C GLN A 166 -5.65 -6.09 11.26
N LYS A 167 -5.98 -6.31 9.97
CA LYS A 167 -5.65 -5.37 8.89
C LYS A 167 -6.27 -4.00 9.13
N HIS A 168 -7.56 -3.97 9.52
CA HIS A 168 -8.25 -2.73 9.83
C HIS A 168 -7.59 -1.97 10.98
N GLU A 169 -7.21 -2.66 12.06
CA GLU A 169 -6.51 -2.06 13.20
C GLU A 169 -5.15 -1.46 12.81
N VAL A 170 -4.37 -2.17 11.98
CA VAL A 170 -3.08 -1.66 11.49
C VAL A 170 -3.29 -0.44 10.57
N ARG A 171 -4.30 -0.45 9.71
CA ARG A 171 -4.66 0.70 8.87
C ARG A 171 -5.04 1.91 9.71
N SER A 172 -5.91 1.74 10.70
CA SER A 172 -6.29 2.81 11.64
C SER A 172 -5.08 3.36 12.41
N LEU A 173 -4.15 2.49 12.82
CA LEU A 173 -2.90 2.91 13.46
C LEU A 173 -2.04 3.79 12.52
N ILE A 174 -1.95 3.41 11.24
CA ILE A 174 -1.19 4.17 10.25
C ILE A 174 -1.83 5.54 10.02
N ASP A 175 -3.15 5.60 9.85
CA ASP A 175 -3.91 6.84 9.66
C ASP A 175 -3.73 7.80 10.85
N ASP A 176 -3.82 7.27 12.09
CA ASP A 176 -3.63 8.07 13.30
C ASP A 176 -2.21 8.65 13.43
N MET A 177 -1.22 7.96 12.87
CA MET A 177 0.19 8.42 12.90
C MET A 177 0.56 9.30 11.70
N ALA A 178 -0.23 9.28 10.63
CA ALA A 178 0.11 9.96 9.38
C ALA A 178 0.08 11.48 9.47
N GLY A 179 -0.65 12.06 10.44
CA GLY A 179 -0.90 13.52 10.49
C GLY A 179 0.37 14.38 10.47
N ASP A 180 1.42 13.96 11.14
CA ASP A 180 2.68 14.69 11.31
C ASP A 180 3.93 13.88 10.89
N LYS A 181 3.76 12.61 10.54
CA LYS A 181 4.86 11.70 10.17
C LYS A 181 4.91 11.48 8.66
N THR A 182 6.07 11.07 8.19
CA THR A 182 6.23 10.52 6.84
C THR A 182 6.15 9.01 6.93
N VAL A 183 5.21 8.38 6.24
CA VAL A 183 5.05 6.93 6.26
C VAL A 183 5.26 6.37 4.86
N ILE A 184 6.13 5.35 4.73
CA ILE A 184 6.20 4.51 3.51
C ILE A 184 5.68 3.13 3.85
N ILE A 185 4.77 2.64 3.03
CA ILE A 185 4.23 1.28 3.11
C ILE A 185 4.63 0.55 1.83
N SER A 186 5.45 -0.48 1.91
CA SER A 186 5.61 -1.38 0.78
C SER A 186 4.51 -2.44 0.83
N THR A 187 3.83 -2.64 -0.27
CA THR A 187 2.79 -3.66 -0.39
C THR A 187 2.62 -4.14 -1.82
N HIS A 188 2.08 -5.32 -1.97
CA HIS A 188 1.57 -5.84 -3.24
C HIS A 188 0.03 -5.86 -3.27
N ILE A 189 -0.62 -5.39 -2.21
CA ILE A 189 -2.08 -5.39 -2.02
C ILE A 189 -2.63 -4.01 -2.36
N LEU A 190 -3.34 -3.92 -3.49
CA LEU A 190 -3.86 -2.65 -4.03
C LEU A 190 -4.93 -2.02 -3.14
N GLU A 191 -5.75 -2.84 -2.48
CA GLU A 191 -6.76 -2.36 -1.52
C GLU A 191 -6.17 -1.61 -0.32
N GLU A 192 -4.93 -1.90 0.05
CA GLU A 192 -4.25 -1.17 1.12
C GLU A 192 -3.87 0.23 0.69
N VAL A 193 -3.49 0.36 -0.59
CA VAL A 193 -3.13 1.64 -1.16
C VAL A 193 -4.33 2.56 -1.24
N ASP A 194 -5.45 2.05 -1.75
CA ASP A 194 -6.69 2.82 -1.82
C ASP A 194 -7.21 3.22 -0.42
N ALA A 195 -6.94 2.39 0.59
CA ALA A 195 -7.47 2.59 1.94
C ALA A 195 -6.69 3.61 2.78
N VAL A 196 -5.34 3.67 2.65
CA VAL A 196 -4.50 4.47 3.58
C VAL A 196 -3.46 5.36 2.90
N CYS A 197 -3.17 5.18 1.60
CA CYS A 197 -2.11 5.95 0.96
C CYS A 197 -2.63 7.25 0.35
N THR A 198 -1.90 8.34 0.59
CA THR A 198 -2.17 9.64 -0.04
C THR A 198 -1.55 9.73 -1.43
N ARG A 199 -0.49 8.95 -1.68
CA ARG A 199 0.22 8.84 -2.95
C ARG A 199 0.78 7.43 -3.11
N ALA A 200 0.92 6.97 -4.35
CA ALA A 200 1.44 5.65 -4.67
C ALA A 200 2.50 5.71 -5.76
N VAL A 201 3.62 5.05 -5.50
CA VAL A 201 4.71 4.80 -6.46
C VAL A 201 4.66 3.33 -6.85
N ILE A 202 4.59 3.06 -8.16
CA ILE A 202 4.65 1.69 -8.68
C ILE A 202 6.05 1.42 -9.21
N ILE A 203 6.67 0.37 -8.69
CA ILE A 203 7.98 -0.11 -9.13
C ILE A 203 7.83 -1.43 -9.91
N ALA A 204 8.48 -1.52 -11.05
CA ALA A 204 8.60 -2.74 -11.83
C ALA A 204 10.03 -2.88 -12.37
N ARG A 205 10.58 -4.09 -12.30
CA ARG A 205 11.95 -4.39 -12.79
C ARG A 205 13.01 -3.41 -12.26
N GLY A 206 12.88 -3.01 -10.97
CA GLY A 206 13.79 -2.09 -10.29
C GLY A 206 13.59 -0.62 -10.61
N ARG A 207 12.61 -0.22 -11.42
CA ARG A 207 12.37 1.18 -11.85
C ARG A 207 10.99 1.65 -11.44
N ILE A 208 10.86 2.95 -11.13
CA ILE A 208 9.56 3.57 -10.96
C ILE A 208 8.89 3.70 -12.33
N VAL A 209 7.68 3.13 -12.46
CA VAL A 209 6.88 3.15 -13.69
C VAL A 209 5.64 4.03 -13.57
N ALA A 210 5.20 4.33 -12.35
CA ALA A 210 4.15 5.31 -12.09
C ALA A 210 4.34 5.96 -10.71
N ASP A 211 3.87 7.20 -10.57
CA ASP A 211 3.92 8.00 -9.36
C ASP A 211 2.74 8.98 -9.41
N ASP A 212 1.72 8.76 -8.58
CA ASP A 212 0.48 9.53 -8.60
C ASP A 212 -0.34 9.26 -7.32
N THR A 213 -1.45 9.96 -7.15
CA THR A 213 -2.46 9.57 -6.13
C THR A 213 -3.14 8.24 -6.52
N PRO A 214 -3.69 7.47 -5.57
CA PRO A 214 -4.46 6.26 -5.90
C PRO A 214 -5.59 6.53 -6.90
N GLN A 215 -6.31 7.66 -6.74
CA GLN A 215 -7.36 8.09 -7.66
C GLN A 215 -6.81 8.43 -9.05
N GLY A 216 -5.65 9.13 -9.13
CA GLY A 216 -4.98 9.46 -10.39
C GLY A 216 -4.52 8.20 -11.14
N LEU A 217 -4.03 7.18 -10.39
CA LEU A 217 -3.71 5.88 -10.98
C LEU A 217 -4.96 5.17 -11.48
N SER A 218 -6.02 5.08 -10.66
CA SER A 218 -7.28 4.42 -11.03
C SER A 218 -7.93 5.06 -12.25
N ALA A 219 -7.78 6.39 -12.43
CA ALA A 219 -8.26 7.09 -13.61
C ALA A 219 -7.58 6.68 -14.93
N ARG A 220 -6.42 6.00 -14.88
CA ARG A 220 -5.72 5.44 -16.04
C ARG A 220 -6.27 4.07 -16.47
N SER A 221 -7.17 3.47 -15.68
CA SER A 221 -7.79 2.19 -15.99
C SER A 221 -8.76 2.31 -17.17
N ARG A 222 -8.85 1.27 -17.99
CA ARG A 222 -9.89 1.17 -19.02
C ARG A 222 -11.30 1.15 -18.44
N TYR A 223 -11.44 0.86 -17.13
CA TYR A 223 -12.72 0.92 -16.41
C TYR A 223 -13.05 2.32 -15.88
N HIS A 224 -12.20 3.33 -16.07
CA HIS A 224 -12.51 4.69 -15.64
C HIS A 224 -13.74 5.22 -16.38
N ASN A 225 -14.75 5.69 -15.62
CA ASN A 225 -16.06 6.09 -16.13
C ASN A 225 -16.85 4.96 -16.85
N ALA A 226 -16.43 3.70 -16.72
CA ALA A 226 -17.26 2.58 -17.12
C ALA A 226 -18.54 2.55 -16.26
N VAL A 227 -19.61 1.99 -16.83
CA VAL A 227 -20.86 1.82 -16.10
C VAL A 227 -21.25 0.36 -16.11
N THR A 228 -21.38 -0.19 -14.92
CA THR A 228 -21.90 -1.54 -14.71
C THR A 228 -23.41 -1.46 -14.53
N VAL A 229 -24.14 -2.20 -15.39
CA VAL A 229 -25.61 -2.31 -15.43
C VAL A 229 -25.99 -3.70 -14.98
N THR A 230 -26.69 -3.84 -13.88
CA THR A 230 -27.33 -5.11 -13.48
C THR A 230 -28.77 -5.09 -13.91
N LEU A 231 -29.19 -6.11 -14.67
CA LEU A 231 -30.55 -6.21 -15.20
C LEU A 231 -31.47 -6.91 -14.21
N ALA A 232 -32.71 -6.39 -14.06
CA ALA A 232 -33.74 -7.04 -13.28
C ALA A 232 -34.31 -8.28 -14.03
N ARG A 233 -34.09 -8.33 -15.34
CA ARG A 233 -34.59 -9.40 -16.22
C ARG A 233 -33.45 -9.98 -17.05
N PRO A 234 -32.95 -11.19 -16.70
CA PRO A 234 -31.84 -11.83 -17.41
C PRO A 234 -32.11 -12.12 -18.90
N ASP A 235 -33.38 -12.31 -19.27
CA ASP A 235 -33.78 -12.51 -20.66
C ASP A 235 -33.56 -11.31 -21.58
N GLN A 236 -33.34 -10.12 -21.02
CA GLN A 236 -33.01 -8.90 -21.76
C GLN A 236 -31.49 -8.71 -22.02
N LEU A 237 -30.62 -9.62 -21.56
CA LEU A 237 -29.17 -9.44 -21.56
C LEU A 237 -28.60 -9.17 -22.96
N ASP A 238 -28.95 -9.99 -23.95
CA ASP A 238 -28.41 -9.85 -25.31
C ASP A 238 -28.91 -8.56 -25.99
N ALA A 239 -30.22 -8.25 -25.86
CA ALA A 239 -30.79 -7.02 -26.40
C ALA A 239 -30.19 -5.77 -25.76
N ALA A 240 -29.93 -5.81 -24.43
CA ALA A 240 -29.29 -4.71 -23.72
C ALA A 240 -27.83 -4.56 -24.16
N ARG A 241 -27.08 -5.65 -24.33
CA ARG A 241 -25.72 -5.65 -24.84
C ARG A 241 -25.63 -4.98 -26.21
N GLU A 242 -26.44 -5.40 -27.16
CA GLU A 242 -26.44 -4.82 -28.51
C GLU A 242 -26.79 -3.34 -28.50
N ALA A 243 -27.80 -2.94 -27.72
CA ALA A 243 -28.20 -1.57 -27.60
C ALA A 243 -27.08 -0.67 -26.99
N ILE A 244 -26.42 -1.15 -25.94
CA ILE A 244 -25.32 -0.45 -25.25
C ILE A 244 -24.09 -0.35 -26.17
N ALA A 245 -23.72 -1.43 -26.85
CA ALA A 245 -22.59 -1.46 -27.78
C ALA A 245 -22.78 -0.51 -28.98
N GLY A 246 -24.04 -0.21 -29.35
CA GLY A 246 -24.36 0.76 -30.38
C GLY A 246 -24.13 2.24 -30.00
N LEU A 247 -23.87 2.56 -28.76
CA LEU A 247 -23.61 3.93 -28.32
C LEU A 247 -22.22 4.41 -28.77
N PRO A 248 -22.08 5.60 -29.36
CA PRO A 248 -20.79 6.09 -29.87
C PRO A 248 -19.75 6.35 -28.76
N THR A 249 -20.20 6.56 -27.53
CA THR A 249 -19.37 6.79 -26.35
C THR A 249 -18.89 5.49 -25.69
N VAL A 250 -19.41 4.34 -26.11
CA VAL A 250 -18.99 3.03 -25.62
C VAL A 250 -17.87 2.48 -26.48
N ALA A 251 -16.82 2.00 -25.83
CA ALA A 251 -15.68 1.36 -26.51
C ALA A 251 -15.88 -0.15 -26.62
N ASP A 252 -16.39 -0.79 -25.54
CA ASP A 252 -16.62 -2.22 -25.45
C ASP A 252 -17.66 -2.53 -24.37
N VAL A 253 -18.25 -3.73 -24.39
CA VAL A 253 -19.23 -4.19 -23.40
C VAL A 253 -18.83 -5.58 -22.92
N GLU A 254 -18.43 -5.68 -21.65
CA GLU A 254 -18.18 -6.95 -20.97
C GLU A 254 -19.49 -7.52 -20.42
N VAL A 255 -19.64 -8.85 -20.49
CA VAL A 255 -20.89 -9.54 -20.09
C VAL A 255 -20.57 -10.55 -18.99
N ASP A 256 -21.28 -10.46 -17.88
CA ASP A 256 -21.40 -11.49 -16.86
C ASP A 256 -22.81 -12.07 -16.88
N ALA A 257 -22.98 -13.13 -17.64
CA ALA A 257 -24.29 -13.75 -17.82
C ALA A 257 -24.87 -14.38 -16.55
N ALA A 258 -23.97 -14.85 -15.63
CA ALA A 258 -24.41 -15.48 -14.39
C ALA A 258 -25.05 -14.45 -13.43
N ALA A 259 -24.55 -13.23 -13.43
CA ALA A 259 -25.06 -12.12 -12.62
C ALA A 259 -26.05 -11.22 -13.36
N ALA A 260 -26.42 -11.53 -14.62
CA ALA A 260 -27.20 -10.66 -15.50
C ALA A 260 -26.65 -9.23 -15.58
N ARG A 261 -25.33 -9.10 -15.73
CA ARG A 261 -24.58 -7.85 -15.60
C ARG A 261 -23.83 -7.52 -16.89
N LEU A 262 -23.84 -6.24 -17.25
CA LEU A 262 -23.11 -5.68 -18.38
C LEU A 262 -22.22 -4.55 -17.88
N THR A 263 -20.94 -4.53 -18.25
CA THR A 263 -20.04 -3.41 -17.97
C THR A 263 -19.70 -2.71 -19.29
N ALA A 264 -20.25 -1.52 -19.48
CA ALA A 264 -19.97 -0.66 -20.62
C ALA A 264 -18.68 0.11 -20.38
N LEU A 265 -17.65 -0.16 -21.18
CA LEU A 265 -16.37 0.54 -21.11
C LEU A 265 -16.46 1.86 -21.86
N SER A 266 -15.97 2.93 -21.22
CA SER A 266 -16.02 4.28 -21.79
C SER A 266 -14.98 4.46 -22.91
N ARG A 267 -15.36 5.13 -23.98
CA ARG A 267 -14.43 5.58 -25.02
C ARG A 267 -13.81 6.91 -24.59
N ALA A 268 -12.49 6.91 -24.43
CA ALA A 268 -11.71 8.07 -24.02
C ALA A 268 -12.18 8.76 -22.71
N GLY A 269 -12.72 7.97 -21.76
CA GLY A 269 -13.16 8.48 -20.47
C GLY A 269 -14.46 9.29 -20.50
N ALA A 270 -15.25 9.25 -21.58
CA ALA A 270 -16.52 9.95 -21.68
C ALA A 270 -17.54 9.43 -20.64
N PRO A 271 -18.32 10.29 -19.98
CA PRO A 271 -19.32 9.86 -19.03
C PRO A 271 -20.47 9.10 -19.73
N LEU A 272 -20.76 7.88 -19.24
CA LEU A 272 -21.76 7.00 -19.87
C LEU A 272 -23.13 6.99 -19.17
N LEU A 273 -23.20 7.38 -17.89
CA LEU A 273 -24.38 7.17 -17.05
C LEU A 273 -25.67 7.75 -17.65
N SER A 274 -25.64 9.00 -18.12
CA SER A 274 -26.83 9.65 -18.68
C SER A 274 -27.29 9.00 -19.99
N ALA A 275 -26.35 8.63 -20.86
CA ALA A 275 -26.66 7.96 -22.12
C ALA A 275 -27.27 6.57 -21.90
N LEU A 276 -26.71 5.81 -20.94
CA LEU A 276 -27.24 4.47 -20.59
C LEU A 276 -28.62 4.54 -19.93
N THR A 277 -28.85 5.52 -19.06
CA THR A 277 -30.16 5.73 -18.43
C THR A 277 -31.22 6.07 -19.46
N GLN A 278 -30.92 6.97 -20.41
CA GLN A 278 -31.85 7.31 -21.51
C GLN A 278 -32.09 6.12 -22.43
N LEU A 279 -31.07 5.37 -22.79
CA LEU A 279 -31.17 4.17 -23.61
C LEU A 279 -32.07 3.11 -22.95
N ALA A 280 -31.84 2.85 -21.65
CA ALA A 280 -32.63 1.87 -20.90
C ALA A 280 -34.12 2.25 -20.89
N ALA A 281 -34.43 3.52 -20.63
CA ALA A 281 -35.82 4.02 -20.67
C ALA A 281 -36.43 3.91 -22.07
N ALA A 282 -35.70 4.29 -23.14
CA ALA A 282 -36.20 4.26 -24.51
C ALA A 282 -36.44 2.84 -25.05
N ARG A 283 -35.64 1.86 -24.57
CA ARG A 283 -35.71 0.46 -25.01
C ARG A 283 -36.52 -0.45 -24.07
N GLY A 284 -37.05 0.08 -22.96
CA GLY A 284 -37.76 -0.70 -21.95
C GLY A 284 -36.88 -1.75 -21.26
N ILE A 285 -35.61 -1.49 -21.13
CA ILE A 285 -34.64 -2.35 -20.42
C ILE A 285 -34.86 -2.17 -18.92
N SER A 286 -35.18 -3.26 -18.23
CA SER A 286 -35.42 -3.27 -16.78
C SER A 286 -34.08 -3.32 -16.01
N VAL A 287 -33.63 -2.16 -15.57
CA VAL A 287 -32.40 -2.03 -14.80
C VAL A 287 -32.69 -2.17 -13.32
N GLN A 288 -31.94 -3.04 -12.63
CA GLN A 288 -31.98 -3.20 -11.19
C GLN A 288 -30.99 -2.24 -10.52
N GLU A 289 -29.78 -2.11 -11.06
CA GLU A 289 -28.71 -1.29 -10.50
C GLU A 289 -27.84 -0.70 -11.62
N LEU A 290 -27.39 0.54 -11.42
CA LEU A 290 -26.38 1.21 -12.22
C LEU A 290 -25.25 1.65 -11.30
N HIS A 291 -24.03 1.18 -11.57
CA HIS A 291 -22.84 1.56 -10.83
C HIS A 291 -21.82 2.19 -11.77
N VAL A 292 -21.32 3.39 -11.40
CA VAL A 292 -20.25 4.07 -12.13
C VAL A 292 -18.91 3.67 -11.52
N GLU A 293 -18.01 3.12 -12.34
CA GLU A 293 -16.68 2.71 -11.92
C GLU A 293 -15.75 3.92 -11.89
N SER A 294 -15.04 4.11 -10.78
CA SER A 294 -14.00 5.14 -10.65
C SER A 294 -12.71 4.77 -11.39
N GLY A 295 -12.63 3.56 -11.89
CA GLY A 295 -11.45 2.88 -12.41
C GLY A 295 -10.99 1.77 -11.46
N ARG A 296 -10.11 0.91 -11.94
CA ARG A 296 -9.61 -0.26 -11.19
C ARG A 296 -8.10 -0.22 -11.13
N LEU A 297 -7.56 -0.05 -9.93
CA LEU A 297 -6.12 0.02 -9.73
C LEU A 297 -5.41 -1.29 -10.13
N ASP A 298 -6.08 -2.45 -10.00
CA ASP A 298 -5.55 -3.76 -10.43
C ASP A 298 -5.37 -3.87 -11.95
N ASP A 299 -6.24 -3.25 -12.74
CA ASP A 299 -6.15 -3.18 -14.19
C ASP A 299 -4.94 -2.33 -14.62
N VAL A 300 -4.78 -1.16 -13.99
CA VAL A 300 -3.62 -0.28 -14.20
C VAL A 300 -2.34 -0.99 -13.82
N PHE A 301 -2.31 -1.61 -12.64
CA PHE A 301 -1.13 -2.31 -12.13
C PHE A 301 -0.69 -3.43 -13.08
N ARG A 302 -1.62 -4.27 -13.53
CA ARG A 302 -1.32 -5.33 -14.52
C ARG A 302 -0.77 -4.77 -15.83
N THR A 303 -1.36 -3.68 -16.33
CA THR A 303 -0.96 -3.08 -17.61
C THR A 303 0.45 -2.49 -17.57
N ILE A 304 0.81 -1.80 -16.47
CA ILE A 304 2.11 -1.09 -16.40
C ILE A 304 3.24 -1.95 -15.85
N THR A 305 2.95 -3.13 -15.24
CA THR A 305 3.98 -4.05 -14.71
C THR A 305 4.25 -5.26 -15.60
N ALA A 306 3.51 -5.45 -16.68
CA ALA A 306 3.62 -6.53 -17.66
C ALA A 306 4.96 -6.60 -18.46
#